data_1d70fc825e4f1929926551302da19102
#
_entry.id   1d70fc825e4f1929926551302da19102
#
_cell.length_a   1.000
_cell.length_b   1.000
_cell.length_c   1.000
_cell.angle_alpha   90.00
_cell.angle_beta   90.00
_cell.angle_gamma   90.00
#
_symmetry.space_group_name_H-M   'P 1'
#
loop_
_entity.id
_entity.type
_entity.pdbx_description
1 polymer ?
#
loop_
_entity_poly.entity_id
_entity_poly.type
_entity_poly.pdbx_seq_one_letter_code
_entity_poly.pdbx_strand_id
1 'polypeptide(L)'
;MRLTWLAALAGIWTVSYLCIRQYGKGLPGSLARSVRRAHRPIIALSLLACSGFAYAAQPLVDRSNPDQTVMDFYQVPYAENVVCTSRSAQVFPDTTAGTVSGTAAYRFRNTSGQAWTAAFGVNPGYTISNVRVNGAEVPFSVSDYQEYNEAMLEVALPSDREIELTMDYGGFPRENRNVSIMQGGTEISSEYLCLENAGLSPRLINVLPGENGYPTTIEITLPASMSVIPFGASKAEVVAEQTDGTKTWRYDSNSAGGILYAGDYIRQDIQAGGMDIEFYYGRKHQAVMEAAGAAEAVKSVVDYCTAHYGMLSFGTGDTLKLIQSRVTGGGYAANGASLLDEADFTADNLSDTGKGGGAGEVMIHELVHQWWGLGNMFDASDESSLWSAEGLTVYTTYRIVKERYGPSYAQEHYVDQWQQAVDNYYLNFYVRNPDYLEALPEEERLEISNSLRYVRQYCEMPLKILKAEQLVGGEEAMDRILRGLFNRELDPMYPYLTYQDFLNACGLTEEDLNLA
;
A
#
# COMPACT_ATOMS: atom_id res chain seq x y z
N MET A 1 -6.18 21.42 -11.26
CA MET A 1 -5.59 22.63 -10.65
C MET A 1 -5.42 23.82 -11.62
N ARG A 2 -4.68 23.72 -12.75
CA ARG A 2 -4.44 24.86 -13.66
C ARG A 2 -5.72 25.49 -14.26
N LEU A 3 -6.70 24.68 -14.65
CA LEU A 3 -7.98 25.16 -15.18
C LEU A 3 -8.84 25.90 -14.14
N THR A 4 -8.81 25.45 -12.91
CA THR A 4 -9.50 26.10 -11.78
C THR A 4 -8.94 27.51 -11.53
N TRP A 5 -7.60 27.65 -11.56
CA TRP A 5 -6.96 28.97 -11.44
C TRP A 5 -7.30 29.91 -12.60
N LEU A 6 -7.34 29.41 -13.83
CA LEU A 6 -7.75 30.20 -15.00
C LEU A 6 -9.20 30.65 -14.87
N ALA A 7 -10.10 29.81 -14.39
CA ALA A 7 -11.47 30.14 -14.15
C ALA A 7 -11.63 31.23 -13.05
N ALA A 8 -10.88 31.09 -11.96
CA ALA A 8 -10.86 32.09 -10.89
C ALA A 8 -10.33 33.45 -11.39
N LEU A 9 -9.23 33.48 -12.15
CA LEU A 9 -8.69 34.68 -12.76
C LEU A 9 -9.67 35.33 -13.74
N ALA A 10 -10.37 34.55 -14.58
CA ALA A 10 -11.40 35.04 -15.47
C ALA A 10 -12.58 35.68 -14.70
N GLY A 11 -12.98 35.07 -13.59
CA GLY A 11 -13.98 35.60 -12.66
C GLY A 11 -13.53 36.93 -12.05
N ILE A 12 -12.31 36.98 -11.52
CA ILE A 12 -11.72 38.20 -10.93
C ILE A 12 -11.65 39.33 -11.98
N TRP A 13 -11.20 39.03 -13.19
CA TRP A 13 -11.12 39.98 -14.28
C TRP A 13 -12.50 40.51 -14.69
N THR A 14 -13.52 39.63 -14.74
CA THR A 14 -14.88 40.03 -15.03
C THR A 14 -15.41 41.01 -13.98
N VAL A 15 -15.25 40.66 -12.69
CA VAL A 15 -15.66 41.53 -11.57
C VAL A 15 -14.90 42.86 -11.59
N SER A 16 -13.58 42.82 -11.76
CA SER A 16 -12.74 44.01 -11.84
C SER A 16 -13.17 44.95 -12.98
N TYR A 17 -13.43 44.38 -14.17
CA TYR A 17 -13.89 45.15 -15.31
C TYR A 17 -15.26 45.79 -15.06
N LEU A 18 -16.19 45.06 -14.42
CA LEU A 18 -17.51 45.58 -14.05
C LEU A 18 -17.44 46.71 -13.01
N CYS A 19 -16.44 46.63 -12.10
CA CYS A 19 -16.25 47.61 -11.03
C CYS A 19 -15.48 48.86 -11.45
N ILE A 20 -14.95 48.95 -12.68
CA ILE A 20 -14.25 50.16 -13.15
C ILE A 20 -15.19 51.34 -13.16
N ARG A 21 -14.96 52.29 -12.25
CA ARG A 21 -15.77 53.48 -12.09
C ARG A 21 -15.56 54.45 -13.26
N GLN A 22 -16.63 54.80 -13.93
CA GLN A 22 -16.59 55.84 -14.96
C GLN A 22 -16.82 57.23 -14.35
N TYR A 23 -15.94 58.15 -14.69
CA TYR A 23 -16.00 59.50 -14.16
C TYR A 23 -17.39 60.17 -14.43
N GLY A 24 -17.94 60.81 -13.43
CA GLY A 24 -19.23 61.48 -13.50
C GLY A 24 -20.49 60.60 -13.37
N LYS A 25 -20.34 59.29 -13.11
CA LYS A 25 -21.45 58.34 -12.90
C LYS A 25 -21.32 57.60 -11.60
N GLY A 26 -22.41 57.35 -10.92
CA GLY A 26 -22.48 56.49 -9.78
C GLY A 26 -22.17 55.01 -10.17
N LEU A 27 -21.92 54.14 -9.18
CA LEU A 27 -21.61 52.73 -9.38
C LEU A 27 -22.64 51.98 -10.27
N PRO A 28 -23.97 52.14 -10.06
CA PRO A 28 -24.98 51.49 -10.92
C PRO A 28 -24.91 51.96 -12.38
N GLY A 29 -24.68 53.23 -12.63
CA GLY A 29 -24.56 53.78 -13.98
C GLY A 29 -23.29 53.38 -14.70
N SER A 30 -22.19 53.17 -13.96
CA SER A 30 -20.93 52.65 -14.47
C SER A 30 -21.05 51.17 -14.82
N LEU A 31 -21.67 50.38 -13.98
CA LEU A 31 -21.97 48.95 -14.21
C LEU A 31 -22.84 48.74 -15.45
N ALA A 32 -23.98 49.45 -15.55
CA ALA A 32 -24.89 49.37 -16.70
C ALA A 32 -24.19 49.72 -18.02
N ARG A 33 -23.29 50.70 -18.01
CA ARG A 33 -22.53 51.09 -19.21
C ARG A 33 -21.42 50.09 -19.56
N SER A 34 -20.75 49.54 -18.56
CA SER A 34 -19.75 48.50 -18.76
C SER A 34 -20.35 47.23 -19.38
N VAL A 35 -21.49 46.80 -18.87
CA VAL A 35 -22.23 45.64 -19.43
C VAL A 35 -22.68 45.93 -20.88
N ARG A 36 -23.23 47.12 -21.17
CA ARG A 36 -23.66 47.46 -22.54
C ARG A 36 -22.53 47.55 -23.55
N ARG A 37 -21.34 47.98 -23.16
CA ARG A 37 -20.19 48.12 -24.05
C ARG A 37 -19.42 46.82 -24.26
N ALA A 38 -19.33 45.97 -23.27
CA ALA A 38 -18.50 44.81 -23.27
C ALA A 38 -19.28 43.50 -22.98
N HIS A 39 -20.59 43.48 -23.32
CA HIS A 39 -21.41 42.29 -23.04
C HIS A 39 -20.84 40.99 -23.60
N ARG A 40 -20.26 41.00 -24.82
CA ARG A 40 -19.68 39.80 -25.44
C ARG A 40 -18.48 39.24 -24.66
N PRO A 41 -17.42 40.02 -24.34
CA PRO A 41 -16.31 39.53 -23.55
C PRO A 41 -16.72 39.17 -22.10
N ILE A 42 -17.68 39.90 -21.50
CA ILE A 42 -18.20 39.57 -20.18
C ILE A 42 -18.91 38.23 -20.19
N ILE A 43 -19.76 37.98 -21.19
CA ILE A 43 -20.43 36.67 -21.34
C ILE A 43 -19.41 35.57 -21.55
N ALA A 44 -18.42 35.77 -22.42
CA ALA A 44 -17.39 34.78 -22.68
C ALA A 44 -16.57 34.45 -21.42
N LEU A 45 -16.13 35.47 -20.67
CA LEU A 45 -15.39 35.28 -19.42
C LEU A 45 -16.25 34.63 -18.32
N SER A 46 -17.53 35.00 -18.23
CA SER A 46 -18.46 34.38 -17.28
C SER A 46 -18.73 32.92 -17.63
N LEU A 47 -18.90 32.56 -18.90
CA LEU A 47 -19.05 31.20 -19.35
C LEU A 47 -17.79 30.38 -19.05
N LEU A 48 -16.60 30.94 -19.30
CA LEU A 48 -15.33 30.30 -18.98
C LEU A 48 -15.18 30.05 -17.46
N ALA A 49 -15.52 31.04 -16.64
CA ALA A 49 -15.50 30.90 -15.19
C ALA A 49 -16.51 29.86 -14.71
N CYS A 50 -17.75 29.87 -15.19
CA CYS A 50 -18.78 28.92 -14.83
C CYS A 50 -18.38 27.47 -15.26
N SER A 51 -17.84 27.33 -16.48
CA SER A 51 -17.36 26.03 -16.96
C SER A 51 -16.20 25.50 -16.12
N GLY A 52 -15.26 26.37 -15.74
CA GLY A 52 -14.13 25.99 -14.88
C GLY A 52 -14.57 25.62 -13.46
N PHE A 53 -15.54 26.34 -12.90
CA PHE A 53 -16.11 25.98 -11.60
C PHE A 53 -16.94 24.71 -11.67
N ALA A 54 -17.71 24.49 -12.74
CA ALA A 54 -18.43 23.22 -12.94
C ALA A 54 -17.48 22.05 -13.06
N TYR A 55 -16.37 22.20 -13.78
CA TYR A 55 -15.33 21.20 -13.87
C TYR A 55 -14.65 20.95 -12.50
N ALA A 56 -14.33 22.01 -11.75
CA ALA A 56 -13.72 21.88 -10.42
C ALA A 56 -14.68 21.27 -9.38
N ALA A 57 -15.99 21.47 -9.54
CA ALA A 57 -17.03 20.91 -8.69
C ALA A 57 -17.47 19.50 -9.11
N GLN A 58 -17.00 18.99 -10.25
CA GLN A 58 -17.34 17.66 -10.73
C GLN A 58 -17.10 16.54 -9.68
N PRO A 59 -16.00 16.54 -8.93
CA PRO A 59 -15.79 15.56 -7.86
C PRO A 59 -16.81 15.65 -6.72
N LEU A 60 -17.38 16.87 -6.49
CA LEU A 60 -18.39 17.12 -5.45
C LEU A 60 -19.80 16.70 -5.90
N VAL A 61 -19.99 16.53 -7.21
CA VAL A 61 -21.28 16.19 -7.83
C VAL A 61 -21.27 14.78 -8.40
N ASP A 62 -20.07 14.18 -8.51
CA ASP A 62 -19.89 12.82 -8.98
C ASP A 62 -20.48 11.83 -7.96
N ARG A 63 -21.75 11.46 -8.21
CA ARG A 63 -22.47 10.45 -7.45
C ARG A 63 -22.16 9.02 -7.91
N SER A 64 -21.22 8.84 -8.81
CA SER A 64 -20.77 7.52 -9.25
C SER A 64 -19.90 6.82 -8.21
N ASN A 65 -19.49 7.56 -7.16
CA ASN A 65 -18.97 6.97 -5.94
C ASN A 65 -20.16 6.84 -4.96
N PRO A 66 -20.85 5.70 -4.90
CA PRO A 66 -21.85 5.49 -3.86
C PRO A 66 -21.15 5.71 -2.51
N ASP A 67 -21.83 6.39 -1.61
CA ASP A 67 -21.38 6.67 -0.25
C ASP A 67 -20.52 5.53 0.29
N GLN A 68 -19.23 5.81 0.49
CA GLN A 68 -18.30 4.85 1.10
C GLN A 68 -18.68 4.55 2.55
N THR A 69 -19.66 5.26 3.09
CA THR A 69 -20.14 5.13 4.46
C THR A 69 -21.08 3.94 4.69
N VAL A 70 -21.59 3.32 3.62
CA VAL A 70 -22.35 2.07 3.74
C VAL A 70 -21.59 0.99 3.01
N MET A 71 -20.50 0.52 3.63
CA MET A 71 -20.02 -0.81 3.34
C MET A 71 -21.07 -1.81 3.91
N ASP A 72 -22.15 -2.01 3.20
CA ASP A 72 -22.87 -3.25 3.29
C ASP A 72 -21.90 -4.32 2.79
N PHE A 73 -21.13 -4.88 3.71
CA PHE A 73 -20.32 -6.06 3.43
C PHE A 73 -21.28 -7.12 2.95
N TYR A 74 -21.35 -7.33 1.66
CA TYR A 74 -22.05 -8.47 1.11
C TYR A 74 -21.30 -9.70 1.61
N GLN A 75 -21.79 -10.28 2.69
CA GLN A 75 -21.24 -11.50 3.26
C GLN A 75 -21.65 -12.65 2.37
N VAL A 76 -20.77 -13.01 1.46
CA VAL A 76 -20.92 -14.26 0.73
C VAL A 76 -20.72 -15.40 1.73
N PRO A 77 -21.74 -16.28 1.93
CA PRO A 77 -21.60 -17.39 2.87
C PRO A 77 -20.41 -18.27 2.48
N TYR A 78 -19.58 -18.60 3.46
CA TYR A 78 -18.51 -19.57 3.24
C TYR A 78 -19.09 -20.96 2.96
N ALA A 79 -18.50 -21.65 2.00
CA ALA A 79 -18.84 -23.01 1.66
C ALA A 79 -18.27 -23.97 2.73
N GLU A 80 -19.15 -24.50 3.57
CA GLU A 80 -18.76 -25.46 4.60
C GLU A 80 -18.29 -26.78 3.97
N ASN A 81 -17.22 -27.36 4.53
CA ASN A 81 -16.66 -28.64 4.08
C ASN A 81 -16.19 -28.66 2.59
N VAL A 82 -15.85 -27.51 2.07
CA VAL A 82 -15.21 -27.34 0.76
C VAL A 82 -13.83 -26.76 0.95
N VAL A 83 -12.85 -27.34 0.26
CA VAL A 83 -11.45 -26.88 0.28
C VAL A 83 -10.98 -26.68 -1.16
N CYS A 84 -10.33 -25.56 -1.45
CA CYS A 84 -9.60 -25.37 -2.69
C CYS A 84 -8.26 -26.11 -2.60
N THR A 85 -8.09 -27.17 -3.39
CA THR A 85 -6.90 -28.03 -3.35
C THR A 85 -5.79 -27.55 -4.27
N SER A 86 -6.14 -26.83 -5.32
CA SER A 86 -5.17 -26.12 -6.17
C SER A 86 -5.85 -25.00 -6.97
N ARG A 87 -5.06 -23.99 -7.26
CA ARG A 87 -5.39 -22.90 -8.17
C ARG A 87 -4.24 -22.71 -9.16
N SER A 88 -4.54 -22.42 -10.41
CA SER A 88 -3.55 -21.97 -11.38
C SER A 88 -4.11 -20.86 -12.26
N ALA A 89 -3.23 -19.99 -12.73
CA ALA A 89 -3.59 -18.99 -13.73
C ALA A 89 -2.48 -18.84 -14.77
N GLN A 90 -2.89 -18.75 -16.02
CA GLN A 90 -2.03 -18.33 -17.12
C GLN A 90 -2.44 -16.92 -17.51
N VAL A 91 -1.47 -15.99 -17.47
CA VAL A 91 -1.71 -14.56 -17.59
C VAL A 91 -0.91 -14.02 -18.77
N PHE A 92 -1.57 -13.27 -19.66
CA PHE A 92 -0.98 -12.70 -20.87
C PHE A 92 -1.27 -11.20 -20.93
N PRO A 93 -0.45 -10.36 -20.26
CA PRO A 93 -0.59 -8.92 -20.38
C PRO A 93 -0.10 -8.44 -21.75
N ASP A 94 -0.88 -7.56 -22.36
CA ASP A 94 -0.43 -6.77 -23.52
C ASP A 94 0.04 -5.41 -23.02
N THR A 95 1.35 -5.24 -22.88
CA THR A 95 1.97 -4.01 -22.38
C THR A 95 1.83 -2.82 -23.33
N THR A 96 1.43 -3.04 -24.58
CA THR A 96 1.17 -1.99 -25.57
C THR A 96 -0.28 -1.52 -25.50
N ALA A 97 -1.22 -2.47 -25.43
CA ALA A 97 -2.65 -2.17 -25.35
C ALA A 97 -3.10 -1.84 -23.91
N GLY A 98 -2.31 -2.18 -22.89
CA GLY A 98 -2.69 -2.01 -21.49
C GLY A 98 -3.78 -2.98 -21.04
N THR A 99 -3.87 -4.15 -21.66
CA THR A 99 -4.91 -5.15 -21.37
C THR A 99 -4.31 -6.43 -20.81
N VAL A 100 -5.15 -7.23 -20.17
CA VAL A 100 -4.81 -8.59 -19.71
C VAL A 100 -5.76 -9.57 -20.37
N SER A 101 -5.25 -10.73 -20.71
CA SER A 101 -6.05 -11.93 -20.97
C SER A 101 -5.47 -13.09 -20.17
N GLY A 102 -6.30 -14.06 -19.82
CA GLY A 102 -5.82 -15.20 -19.07
C GLY A 102 -6.87 -16.29 -18.92
N THR A 103 -6.38 -17.43 -18.42
CA THR A 103 -7.21 -18.58 -18.05
C THR A 103 -6.91 -18.93 -16.59
N ALA A 104 -7.94 -19.05 -15.76
CA ALA A 104 -7.83 -19.49 -14.39
C ALA A 104 -8.48 -20.86 -14.20
N ALA A 105 -7.84 -21.72 -13.42
CA ALA A 105 -8.33 -23.05 -13.07
C ALA A 105 -8.28 -23.29 -11.56
N TYR A 106 -9.31 -23.91 -11.02
CA TYR A 106 -9.48 -24.22 -9.61
C TYR A 106 -9.87 -25.68 -9.45
N ARG A 107 -9.32 -26.34 -8.45
CA ARG A 107 -9.75 -27.67 -8.04
C ARG A 107 -10.25 -27.62 -6.60
N PHE A 108 -11.41 -28.19 -6.40
CA PHE A 108 -12.06 -28.23 -5.10
C PHE A 108 -12.28 -29.67 -4.65
N ARG A 109 -12.15 -29.87 -3.34
CA ARG A 109 -12.63 -31.07 -2.67
C ARG A 109 -13.84 -30.70 -1.84
N ASN A 110 -15.01 -31.23 -2.22
CA ASN A 110 -16.28 -31.06 -1.53
C ASN A 110 -16.61 -32.31 -0.73
N THR A 111 -16.64 -32.20 0.60
CA THR A 111 -17.00 -33.29 1.50
C THR A 111 -18.40 -33.10 2.11
N SER A 112 -19.11 -32.03 1.75
CA SER A 112 -20.47 -31.79 2.19
C SER A 112 -21.49 -32.72 1.53
N GLY A 113 -21.18 -33.21 0.31
CA GLY A 113 -22.12 -33.97 -0.52
C GLY A 113 -23.28 -33.15 -1.06
N GLN A 114 -23.20 -31.82 -0.99
CA GLN A 114 -24.23 -30.89 -1.47
C GLN A 114 -23.68 -30.01 -2.59
N ALA A 115 -24.56 -29.60 -3.49
CA ALA A 115 -24.26 -28.56 -4.47
C ALA A 115 -24.08 -27.20 -3.74
N TRP A 116 -23.21 -26.35 -4.26
CA TRP A 116 -22.89 -25.07 -3.67
C TRP A 116 -22.56 -24.03 -4.75
N THR A 117 -22.40 -22.77 -4.37
CA THR A 117 -22.02 -21.69 -5.27
C THR A 117 -20.62 -21.20 -4.91
N ALA A 118 -19.70 -21.24 -5.89
CA ALA A 118 -18.40 -20.60 -5.75
C ALA A 118 -18.51 -19.12 -6.12
N ALA A 119 -17.92 -18.26 -5.30
CA ALA A 119 -17.89 -16.82 -5.52
C ALA A 119 -16.46 -16.33 -5.68
N PHE A 120 -16.25 -15.46 -6.67
CA PHE A 120 -14.95 -14.89 -7.01
C PHE A 120 -15.05 -13.38 -7.12
N GLY A 121 -14.08 -12.68 -6.57
CA GLY A 121 -13.80 -11.30 -6.91
C GLY A 121 -13.11 -11.24 -8.27
N VAL A 122 -13.64 -10.45 -9.17
CA VAL A 122 -13.09 -10.24 -10.51
C VAL A 122 -12.92 -8.75 -10.78
N ASN A 123 -11.89 -8.39 -11.53
CA ASN A 123 -11.67 -6.99 -11.90
C ASN A 123 -12.86 -6.47 -12.74
N PRO A 124 -13.47 -5.33 -12.42
CA PRO A 124 -14.64 -4.80 -13.12
C PRO A 124 -14.39 -4.48 -14.61
N GLY A 125 -13.13 -4.38 -15.01
CA GLY A 125 -12.73 -4.18 -16.40
C GLY A 125 -12.62 -5.46 -17.22
N TYR A 126 -12.80 -6.64 -16.58
CA TYR A 126 -12.67 -7.92 -17.27
C TYR A 126 -14.01 -8.49 -17.72
N THR A 127 -13.99 -9.11 -18.87
CA THR A 127 -15.06 -9.98 -19.35
C THR A 127 -14.69 -11.41 -19.01
N ILE A 128 -15.61 -12.13 -18.36
CA ILE A 128 -15.48 -13.55 -18.06
C ILE A 128 -16.16 -14.36 -19.19
N SER A 129 -15.52 -15.43 -19.60
CA SER A 129 -16.03 -16.32 -20.65
C SER A 129 -15.57 -17.75 -20.43
N ASN A 130 -16.14 -18.69 -21.22
CA ASN A 130 -15.74 -20.10 -21.23
C ASN A 130 -15.71 -20.75 -19.84
N VAL A 131 -16.68 -20.41 -18.98
CA VAL A 131 -16.76 -20.99 -17.62
C VAL A 131 -17.20 -22.44 -17.74
N ARG A 132 -16.35 -23.37 -17.29
CA ARG A 132 -16.57 -24.81 -17.37
C ARG A 132 -16.37 -25.48 -16.02
N VAL A 133 -17.28 -26.40 -15.71
CA VAL A 133 -17.19 -27.27 -14.53
C VAL A 133 -17.06 -28.71 -15.03
N ASN A 134 -15.99 -29.38 -14.62
CA ASN A 134 -15.65 -30.74 -15.06
C ASN A 134 -15.67 -30.87 -16.60
N GLY A 135 -15.20 -29.83 -17.30
CA GLY A 135 -15.12 -29.74 -18.77
C GLY A 135 -16.41 -29.33 -19.48
N ALA A 136 -17.56 -29.25 -18.80
CA ALA A 136 -18.85 -28.82 -19.37
C ALA A 136 -19.07 -27.31 -19.13
N GLU A 137 -19.54 -26.59 -20.14
CA GLU A 137 -19.95 -25.20 -20.01
C GLU A 137 -21.14 -25.06 -19.04
N VAL A 138 -21.06 -24.07 -18.15
CA VAL A 138 -22.09 -23.79 -17.15
C VAL A 138 -22.48 -22.32 -17.19
N PRO A 139 -23.73 -22.00 -16.83
CA PRO A 139 -24.13 -20.60 -16.64
C PRO A 139 -23.43 -20.01 -15.41
N PHE A 140 -23.21 -18.72 -15.46
CA PHE A 140 -22.64 -17.93 -14.37
C PHE A 140 -23.31 -16.55 -14.31
N SER A 141 -23.18 -15.87 -13.19
CA SER A 141 -23.60 -14.47 -13.05
C SER A 141 -22.42 -13.60 -12.63
N VAL A 142 -22.44 -12.35 -13.08
CA VAL A 142 -21.51 -11.32 -12.63
C VAL A 142 -22.34 -10.14 -12.12
N SER A 143 -22.10 -9.73 -10.91
CA SER A 143 -22.77 -8.60 -10.27
C SER A 143 -21.75 -7.62 -9.68
N ASP A 144 -22.19 -6.39 -9.41
CA ASP A 144 -21.35 -5.43 -8.73
C ASP A 144 -21.10 -5.93 -7.29
N TYR A 145 -19.83 -5.87 -6.90
CA TYR A 145 -19.36 -6.21 -5.57
C TYR A 145 -18.60 -5.02 -5.01
N GLN A 146 -19.05 -4.49 -3.88
CA GLN A 146 -18.54 -3.21 -3.39
C GLN A 146 -17.26 -3.34 -2.56
N GLU A 147 -16.95 -4.55 -2.09
CA GLU A 147 -15.69 -4.78 -1.40
C GLU A 147 -14.54 -4.72 -2.41
N TYR A 148 -13.55 -3.90 -2.13
CA TYR A 148 -12.35 -3.70 -2.97
C TYR A 148 -12.61 -3.24 -4.43
N ASN A 149 -13.79 -2.67 -4.74
CA ASN A 149 -14.18 -2.33 -6.14
C ASN A 149 -14.06 -3.50 -7.13
N GLU A 150 -14.27 -4.71 -6.68
CA GLU A 150 -14.35 -5.90 -7.52
C GLU A 150 -15.79 -6.11 -8.01
N ALA A 151 -15.96 -6.80 -9.11
CA ALA A 151 -17.22 -7.44 -9.47
C ALA A 151 -17.24 -8.85 -8.88
N MET A 152 -18.43 -9.37 -8.57
CA MET A 152 -18.60 -10.72 -8.04
C MET A 152 -19.08 -11.67 -9.13
N LEU A 153 -18.26 -12.68 -9.41
CA LEU A 153 -18.62 -13.82 -10.25
C LEU A 153 -19.13 -14.95 -9.38
N GLU A 154 -20.33 -15.47 -9.68
CA GLU A 154 -20.90 -16.63 -9.03
C GLU A 154 -21.11 -17.78 -10.02
N VAL A 155 -20.69 -18.98 -9.62
CA VAL A 155 -20.78 -20.20 -10.41
C VAL A 155 -21.40 -21.31 -9.55
N ALA A 156 -22.51 -21.88 -9.99
CA ALA A 156 -23.11 -23.04 -9.33
C ALA A 156 -22.25 -24.29 -9.58
N LEU A 157 -21.85 -24.95 -8.50
CA LEU A 157 -21.02 -26.17 -8.53
C LEU A 157 -21.80 -27.38 -8.04
N PRO A 158 -21.55 -28.57 -8.63
CA PRO A 158 -22.27 -29.80 -8.28
C PRO A 158 -21.86 -30.33 -6.89
N SER A 159 -22.52 -31.39 -6.47
CA SER A 159 -22.22 -32.11 -5.21
C SER A 159 -21.05 -33.09 -5.31
N ASP A 160 -20.37 -33.13 -6.46
CA ASP A 160 -19.25 -34.04 -6.69
C ASP A 160 -18.13 -33.83 -5.68
N ARG A 161 -17.43 -34.88 -5.32
CA ARG A 161 -16.36 -34.81 -4.34
C ARG A 161 -15.14 -34.06 -4.87
N GLU A 162 -14.79 -34.22 -6.11
CA GLU A 162 -13.69 -33.52 -6.78
C GLU A 162 -14.31 -32.72 -7.92
N ILE A 163 -14.03 -31.43 -7.95
CA ILE A 163 -14.61 -30.48 -8.91
C ILE A 163 -13.47 -29.69 -9.54
N GLU A 164 -13.45 -29.63 -10.86
CA GLU A 164 -12.55 -28.73 -11.61
C GLU A 164 -13.40 -27.60 -12.24
N LEU A 165 -13.00 -26.36 -11.97
CA LEU A 165 -13.58 -25.16 -12.57
C LEU A 165 -12.51 -24.44 -13.38
N THR A 166 -12.82 -24.12 -14.64
CA THR A 166 -11.95 -23.29 -15.48
C THR A 166 -12.75 -22.10 -16.03
N MET A 167 -12.06 -20.99 -16.23
CA MET A 167 -12.64 -19.79 -16.86
C MET A 167 -11.59 -18.98 -17.58
N ASP A 168 -11.99 -18.33 -18.67
CA ASP A 168 -11.21 -17.32 -19.35
C ASP A 168 -11.65 -15.94 -18.89
N TYR A 169 -10.69 -15.03 -18.77
CA TYR A 169 -10.94 -13.64 -18.36
C TYR A 169 -10.06 -12.70 -19.18
N GLY A 170 -10.47 -11.45 -19.30
CA GLY A 170 -9.62 -10.45 -19.93
C GLY A 170 -10.33 -9.14 -20.21
N GLY A 171 -9.53 -8.12 -20.42
CA GLY A 171 -9.98 -6.77 -20.68
C GLY A 171 -9.00 -5.73 -20.21
N PHE A 172 -9.49 -4.53 -19.99
CA PHE A 172 -8.74 -3.41 -19.47
C PHE A 172 -8.92 -3.38 -17.93
N PRO A 173 -7.89 -3.70 -17.13
CA PRO A 173 -8.05 -3.72 -15.69
C PRO A 173 -8.35 -2.30 -15.19
N ARG A 174 -9.36 -2.18 -14.33
CA ARG A 174 -9.68 -0.92 -13.65
C ARG A 174 -8.90 -0.85 -12.35
N GLU A 175 -8.39 0.34 -12.06
CA GLU A 175 -7.78 0.58 -10.74
C GLU A 175 -8.77 0.32 -9.63
N ASN A 176 -8.30 -0.30 -8.60
CA ASN A 176 -9.01 -0.41 -7.35
C ASN A 176 -8.77 0.86 -6.52
N ARG A 177 -9.67 1.83 -6.60
CA ARG A 177 -9.54 3.12 -5.92
C ARG A 177 -9.64 3.05 -4.39
N ASN A 178 -10.07 1.92 -3.86
CA ASN A 178 -10.27 1.73 -2.41
C ASN A 178 -9.18 0.87 -1.76
N VAL A 179 -8.32 0.23 -2.53
CA VAL A 179 -7.12 -0.39 -1.97
C VAL A 179 -6.11 0.72 -1.70
N SER A 180 -5.52 0.64 -0.54
CA SER A 180 -4.49 1.54 -0.08
C SER A 180 -3.58 2.00 -1.22
N ILE A 181 -3.52 3.28 -1.44
CA ILE A 181 -2.60 3.99 -2.34
C ILE A 181 -1.16 3.47 -2.18
N MET A 182 -0.87 2.82 -1.06
CA MET A 182 0.43 2.27 -0.70
C MET A 182 0.89 1.05 -1.53
N GLN A 183 0.02 0.38 -2.28
CA GLN A 183 0.41 -0.79 -3.07
C GLN A 183 0.59 -0.50 -4.57
N GLY A 184 0.34 0.73 -5.00
CA GLY A 184 0.69 1.22 -6.33
C GLY A 184 -0.37 1.00 -7.40
N GLY A 185 -1.49 0.34 -7.09
CA GLY A 185 -2.59 0.10 -8.02
C GLY A 185 -2.22 -0.79 -9.21
N THR A 186 -3.19 -1.12 -10.05
CA THR A 186 -2.98 -1.88 -11.28
C THR A 186 -2.49 -0.96 -12.39
N GLU A 187 -1.29 -1.21 -12.89
CA GLU A 187 -0.70 -0.50 -14.04
C GLU A 187 -0.13 -1.50 -15.04
N ILE A 188 -0.28 -1.22 -16.33
CA ILE A 188 0.31 -2.02 -17.41
C ILE A 188 0.92 -1.07 -18.43
N SER A 189 2.24 -1.11 -18.57
CA SER A 189 2.99 -0.37 -19.58
C SER A 189 4.20 -1.18 -20.06
N SER A 190 4.88 -0.70 -21.09
CA SER A 190 6.11 -1.33 -21.59
C SER A 190 7.30 -1.22 -20.63
N GLU A 191 7.24 -0.34 -19.64
CA GLU A 191 8.31 -0.09 -18.68
C GLU A 191 8.02 -0.69 -17.30
N TYR A 192 6.73 -0.77 -16.93
CA TYR A 192 6.30 -1.16 -15.60
C TYR A 192 4.95 -1.85 -15.65
N LEU A 193 4.79 -2.88 -14.85
CA LEU A 193 3.54 -3.60 -14.65
C LEU A 193 3.37 -3.88 -13.16
N CYS A 194 2.17 -3.59 -12.67
CA CYS A 194 1.68 -4.04 -11.38
C CYS A 194 0.30 -4.67 -11.59
N LEU A 195 0.13 -5.91 -11.18
CA LEU A 195 -1.15 -6.61 -11.17
C LEU A 195 -1.45 -7.07 -9.76
N GLU A 196 -2.60 -6.65 -9.23
CA GLU A 196 -3.02 -6.97 -7.88
C GLU A 196 -4.29 -7.82 -7.87
N ASN A 197 -4.34 -8.80 -7.00
CA ASN A 197 -5.53 -9.58 -6.66
C ASN A 197 -6.39 -9.96 -7.88
N ALA A 198 -7.60 -9.43 -7.99
CA ALA A 198 -8.50 -9.67 -9.11
C ALA A 198 -8.01 -9.07 -10.45
N GLY A 199 -7.07 -8.12 -10.42
CA GLY A 199 -6.36 -7.63 -11.59
C GLY A 199 -5.37 -8.65 -12.16
N LEU A 200 -4.82 -9.51 -11.31
CA LEU A 200 -3.96 -10.62 -11.74
C LEU A 200 -4.78 -11.80 -12.28
N SER A 201 -5.78 -12.22 -11.52
CA SER A 201 -6.71 -13.29 -11.91
C SER A 201 -7.90 -13.33 -10.96
N PRO A 202 -9.07 -13.93 -11.35
CA PRO A 202 -10.21 -14.08 -10.46
C PRO A 202 -9.79 -14.61 -9.08
N ARG A 203 -10.27 -13.99 -8.01
CA ARG A 203 -9.91 -14.29 -6.62
C ARG A 203 -11.04 -15.02 -5.91
N LEU A 204 -10.79 -16.23 -5.46
CA LEU A 204 -11.78 -17.01 -4.70
C LEU A 204 -12.06 -16.33 -3.35
N ILE A 205 -13.33 -16.09 -3.01
CA ILE A 205 -13.72 -15.32 -1.82
C ILE A 205 -14.51 -16.10 -0.77
N ASN A 206 -15.20 -17.18 -1.13
CA ASN A 206 -16.10 -17.88 -0.19
C ASN A 206 -15.68 -19.30 0.17
N VAL A 207 -14.42 -19.63 0.00
CA VAL A 207 -13.86 -20.90 0.48
C VAL A 207 -12.73 -20.56 1.43
N LEU A 208 -12.74 -21.16 2.61
CA LEU A 208 -11.66 -20.96 3.58
C LEU A 208 -10.35 -21.61 3.10
N PRO A 209 -9.19 -21.04 3.45
CA PRO A 209 -7.91 -21.66 3.16
C PRO A 209 -7.80 -23.03 3.86
N GLY A 210 -7.16 -23.98 3.19
CA GLY A 210 -6.76 -25.23 3.83
C GLY A 210 -5.60 -25.01 4.82
N GLU A 211 -5.12 -26.10 5.44
CA GLU A 211 -4.00 -26.03 6.39
C GLU A 211 -2.74 -25.37 5.79
N ASN A 212 -2.54 -25.48 4.47
CA ASN A 212 -1.42 -24.89 3.75
C ASN A 212 -1.82 -23.67 2.89
N GLY A 213 -2.88 -22.96 3.25
CA GLY A 213 -3.39 -21.83 2.48
C GLY A 213 -4.09 -22.26 1.18
N TYR A 214 -3.89 -21.47 0.13
CA TYR A 214 -4.41 -21.73 -1.22
C TYR A 214 -3.24 -22.09 -2.16
N PRO A 215 -2.95 -23.39 -2.41
CA PRO A 215 -1.87 -23.76 -3.33
C PRO A 215 -2.13 -23.17 -4.71
N THR A 216 -1.31 -22.20 -5.11
CA THR A 216 -1.50 -21.39 -6.31
C THR A 216 -0.24 -21.43 -7.17
N THR A 217 -0.41 -21.69 -8.46
CA THR A 217 0.65 -21.58 -9.47
C THR A 217 0.26 -20.50 -10.48
N ILE A 218 1.10 -19.51 -10.69
CA ILE A 218 0.89 -18.46 -11.69
C ILE A 218 1.96 -18.57 -12.76
N GLU A 219 1.52 -18.58 -14.02
CA GLU A 219 2.37 -18.44 -15.19
C GLU A 219 2.02 -17.11 -15.88
N ILE A 220 3.02 -16.28 -16.15
CA ILE A 220 2.84 -15.00 -16.83
C ILE A 220 3.81 -14.88 -18.00
N THR A 221 3.29 -14.48 -19.14
CA THR A 221 4.07 -14.30 -20.37
C THR A 221 4.21 -12.82 -20.68
N LEU A 222 5.46 -12.34 -20.75
CA LEU A 222 5.81 -10.94 -20.91
C LEU A 222 6.97 -10.76 -21.90
N PRO A 223 7.22 -9.54 -22.43
CA PRO A 223 8.42 -9.23 -23.19
C PRO A 223 9.69 -9.68 -22.44
N ALA A 224 10.66 -10.23 -23.16
CA ALA A 224 11.88 -10.81 -22.58
C ALA A 224 12.75 -9.79 -21.82
N SER A 225 12.54 -8.50 -22.06
CA SER A 225 13.18 -7.39 -21.34
C SER A 225 12.64 -7.16 -19.92
N MET A 226 11.46 -7.70 -19.61
CA MET A 226 10.83 -7.52 -18.30
C MET A 226 11.18 -8.68 -17.36
N SER A 227 11.56 -8.35 -16.14
CA SER A 227 11.70 -9.31 -15.03
C SER A 227 10.41 -9.35 -14.24
N VAL A 228 10.03 -10.54 -13.77
CA VAL A 228 8.81 -10.77 -12.99
C VAL A 228 9.17 -10.95 -11.51
N ILE A 229 8.52 -10.20 -10.65
CA ILE A 229 8.81 -10.14 -9.22
C ILE A 229 7.50 -10.34 -8.45
N PRO A 230 7.21 -11.55 -7.96
CA PRO A 230 6.10 -11.75 -7.03
C PRO A 230 6.37 -11.00 -5.73
N PHE A 231 5.36 -10.31 -5.20
CA PHE A 231 5.46 -9.69 -3.88
C PHE A 231 5.46 -10.75 -2.78
N GLY A 232 6.31 -10.56 -1.78
CA GLY A 232 6.53 -11.56 -0.73
C GLY A 232 7.70 -12.50 -1.03
N ALA A 233 7.79 -13.61 -0.29
CA ALA A 233 8.95 -14.52 -0.34
C ALA A 233 9.02 -15.42 -1.59
N SER A 234 7.96 -15.51 -2.40
CA SER A 234 7.94 -16.35 -3.61
C SER A 234 8.95 -15.88 -4.65
N LYS A 235 9.58 -16.83 -5.36
CA LYS A 235 10.51 -16.54 -6.46
C LYS A 235 9.88 -16.92 -7.79
N ALA A 236 10.08 -16.09 -8.82
CA ALA A 236 9.67 -16.40 -10.18
C ALA A 236 10.85 -16.99 -10.97
N GLU A 237 10.56 -18.01 -11.77
CA GLU A 237 11.52 -18.69 -12.63
C GLU A 237 11.06 -18.64 -14.08
N VAL A 238 12.00 -18.50 -15.02
CA VAL A 238 11.70 -18.60 -16.45
C VAL A 238 11.49 -20.06 -16.80
N VAL A 239 10.29 -20.41 -17.26
CA VAL A 239 9.94 -21.78 -17.66
C VAL A 239 9.90 -21.97 -19.17
N ALA A 240 9.78 -20.89 -19.96
CA ALA A 240 9.87 -20.92 -21.40
C ALA A 240 10.37 -19.59 -21.98
N GLU A 241 11.12 -19.66 -23.06
CA GLU A 241 11.49 -18.52 -23.90
C GLU A 241 10.93 -18.74 -25.30
N GLN A 242 10.15 -17.79 -25.79
CA GLN A 242 9.50 -17.90 -27.08
C GLN A 242 10.33 -17.20 -28.18
N THR A 243 10.12 -17.62 -29.41
CA THR A 243 10.82 -17.05 -30.58
C THR A 243 10.33 -15.65 -30.97
N ASP A 244 9.18 -15.23 -30.45
CA ASP A 244 8.59 -13.90 -30.65
C ASP A 244 9.16 -12.83 -29.71
N GLY A 245 10.15 -13.18 -28.87
CA GLY A 245 10.79 -12.27 -27.95
C GLY A 245 10.07 -12.13 -26.60
N THR A 246 9.19 -13.08 -26.27
CA THR A 246 8.55 -13.15 -24.95
C THR A 246 9.15 -14.26 -24.08
N LYS A 247 8.92 -14.17 -22.77
CA LYS A 247 9.27 -15.20 -21.78
C LYS A 247 8.08 -15.51 -20.92
N THR A 248 7.91 -16.79 -20.58
CA THR A 248 6.96 -17.22 -19.57
C THR A 248 7.69 -17.44 -18.25
N TRP A 249 7.22 -16.73 -17.24
CA TRP A 249 7.66 -16.85 -15.86
C TRP A 249 6.64 -17.65 -15.06
N ARG A 250 7.11 -18.44 -14.11
CA ARG A 250 6.26 -19.20 -13.19
C ARG A 250 6.67 -18.95 -11.76
N TYR A 251 5.68 -18.83 -10.87
CA TYR A 251 5.90 -18.85 -9.43
C TYR A 251 4.75 -19.54 -8.71
N ASP A 252 5.06 -20.07 -7.53
CA ASP A 252 4.09 -20.69 -6.64
C ASP A 252 3.83 -19.80 -5.42
N SER A 253 2.60 -19.84 -4.90
CA SER A 253 2.14 -19.07 -3.75
C SER A 253 1.10 -19.87 -2.98
N ASN A 254 0.85 -19.49 -1.73
CA ASN A 254 -0.21 -20.07 -0.89
C ASN A 254 -1.36 -19.07 -0.66
N SER A 255 -1.43 -18.01 -1.45
CA SER A 255 -2.44 -16.94 -1.33
C SER A 255 -3.53 -17.07 -2.38
N ALA A 256 -4.77 -16.73 -2.02
CA ALA A 256 -5.89 -16.63 -2.96
C ALA A 256 -5.79 -15.42 -3.89
N GLY A 257 -5.09 -14.39 -3.48
CA GLY A 257 -4.72 -13.22 -4.26
C GLY A 257 -3.22 -13.13 -4.38
N GLY A 258 -2.72 -11.98 -4.77
CA GLY A 258 -1.30 -11.70 -4.83
C GLY A 258 -1.03 -10.40 -5.58
N ILE A 259 0.18 -9.91 -5.40
CA ILE A 259 0.68 -8.75 -6.12
C ILE A 259 1.88 -9.19 -6.92
N LEU A 260 1.94 -8.77 -8.14
CA LEU A 260 3.02 -9.05 -9.08
C LEU A 260 3.53 -7.76 -9.68
N TYR A 261 4.84 -7.58 -9.60
CA TYR A 261 5.53 -6.51 -10.30
C TYR A 261 6.30 -7.07 -11.50
N ALA A 262 6.37 -6.32 -12.57
CA ALA A 262 7.28 -6.62 -13.66
C ALA A 262 7.76 -5.32 -14.33
N GLY A 263 8.98 -5.36 -14.89
CA GLY A 263 9.57 -4.21 -15.55
C GLY A 263 10.97 -4.47 -16.06
N ASP A 264 11.57 -3.45 -16.68
CA ASP A 264 13.00 -3.46 -17.01
C ASP A 264 13.82 -3.19 -15.76
N TYR A 265 13.80 -4.19 -14.86
CA TYR A 265 14.50 -4.13 -13.58
C TYR A 265 15.93 -4.66 -13.69
N ILE A 266 16.81 -4.03 -12.95
CA ILE A 266 18.07 -4.60 -12.51
C ILE A 266 17.82 -5.31 -11.19
N ARG A 267 18.33 -6.50 -11.07
CA ARG A 267 18.41 -7.23 -9.80
C ARG A 267 19.83 -7.09 -9.28
N GLN A 268 19.98 -6.62 -8.07
CA GLN A 268 21.22 -6.59 -7.33
C GLN A 268 21.11 -7.55 -6.15
N ASP A 269 21.97 -8.58 -6.15
CA ASP A 269 22.01 -9.55 -5.05
C ASP A 269 22.94 -9.04 -3.95
N ILE A 270 22.44 -9.00 -2.72
CA ILE A 270 23.14 -8.52 -1.53
C ILE A 270 23.12 -9.64 -0.48
N GLN A 271 24.25 -9.82 0.20
CA GLN A 271 24.38 -10.73 1.34
C GLN A 271 24.51 -9.93 2.61
N ALA A 272 23.55 -10.02 3.52
CA ALA A 272 23.56 -9.31 4.79
C ALA A 272 22.76 -10.06 5.86
N GLY A 273 23.15 -9.95 7.12
CA GLY A 273 22.43 -10.56 8.25
C GLY A 273 22.24 -12.07 8.12
N GLY A 274 23.07 -12.77 7.32
CA GLY A 274 22.94 -14.21 7.07
C GLY A 274 21.86 -14.61 6.06
N MET A 275 21.29 -13.65 5.34
CA MET A 275 20.24 -13.87 4.34
C MET A 275 20.60 -13.32 2.97
N ASP A 276 19.90 -13.81 1.95
CA ASP A 276 19.91 -13.28 0.59
C ASP A 276 18.94 -12.11 0.48
N ILE A 277 19.38 -11.00 -0.10
CA ILE A 277 18.55 -9.84 -0.40
C ILE A 277 18.56 -9.62 -1.90
N GLU A 278 17.38 -9.57 -2.50
CA GLU A 278 17.18 -9.27 -3.91
C GLU A 278 16.67 -7.81 -4.02
N PHE A 279 17.52 -6.90 -4.49
CA PHE A 279 17.17 -5.51 -4.65
C PHE A 279 16.84 -5.22 -6.12
N TYR A 280 15.60 -4.85 -6.40
CA TYR A 280 15.06 -4.61 -7.72
C TYR A 280 14.77 -3.14 -7.93
N TYR A 281 15.42 -2.52 -8.91
CA TYR A 281 15.16 -1.16 -9.33
C TYR A 281 15.24 -1.03 -10.85
N GLY A 282 14.51 -0.07 -11.43
CA GLY A 282 14.47 0.15 -12.87
C GLY A 282 15.85 0.50 -13.41
N ARG A 283 16.22 -0.03 -14.58
CA ARG A 283 17.51 0.20 -15.24
C ARG A 283 17.85 1.68 -15.39
N LYS A 284 16.85 2.54 -15.56
CA LYS A 284 17.02 4.00 -15.63
C LYS A 284 17.63 4.62 -14.37
N HIS A 285 17.51 3.95 -13.22
CA HIS A 285 18.06 4.40 -11.93
C HIS A 285 19.42 3.81 -11.60
N GLN A 286 19.99 2.93 -12.44
CA GLN A 286 21.22 2.22 -12.13
C GLN A 286 22.36 3.16 -11.73
N ALA A 287 22.60 4.19 -12.53
CA ALA A 287 23.72 5.10 -12.31
C ALA A 287 23.60 5.88 -10.98
N VAL A 288 22.39 6.31 -10.61
CA VAL A 288 22.17 7.03 -9.36
C VAL A 288 22.25 6.10 -8.16
N MET A 289 21.74 4.87 -8.26
CA MET A 289 21.78 3.86 -7.20
C MET A 289 23.23 3.42 -6.90
N GLU A 290 24.02 3.19 -7.96
CA GLU A 290 25.45 2.87 -7.82
C GLU A 290 26.25 4.05 -7.23
N ALA A 291 26.02 5.26 -7.72
CA ALA A 291 26.70 6.46 -7.22
C ALA A 291 26.38 6.77 -5.75
N ALA A 292 25.16 6.48 -5.32
CA ALA A 292 24.72 6.66 -3.94
C ALA A 292 25.15 5.52 -3.00
N GLY A 293 25.68 4.40 -3.53
CA GLY A 293 26.04 3.24 -2.73
C GLY A 293 24.82 2.57 -2.08
N ALA A 294 23.67 2.56 -2.76
CA ALA A 294 22.41 2.12 -2.19
C ALA A 294 22.44 0.67 -1.69
N ALA A 295 23.13 -0.24 -2.39
CA ALA A 295 23.27 -1.63 -1.96
C ALA A 295 24.05 -1.76 -0.64
N GLU A 296 25.12 -0.99 -0.47
CA GLU A 296 25.90 -1.01 0.77
C GLU A 296 25.08 -0.40 1.93
N ALA A 297 24.28 0.61 1.63
CA ALA A 297 23.36 1.19 2.61
C ALA A 297 22.28 0.20 3.05
N VAL A 298 21.69 -0.56 2.12
CA VAL A 298 20.75 -1.65 2.42
C VAL A 298 21.43 -2.70 3.29
N LYS A 299 22.63 -3.15 2.89
CA LYS A 299 23.41 -4.11 3.67
C LYS A 299 23.64 -3.63 5.11
N SER A 300 24.03 -2.39 5.30
CA SER A 300 24.30 -1.83 6.62
C SER A 300 23.07 -1.81 7.52
N VAL A 301 21.87 -1.56 6.98
CA VAL A 301 20.61 -1.59 7.74
C VAL A 301 20.29 -3.02 8.21
N VAL A 302 20.39 -3.98 7.30
CA VAL A 302 20.11 -5.40 7.62
C VAL A 302 21.14 -5.94 8.63
N ASP A 303 22.42 -5.64 8.45
CA ASP A 303 23.47 -6.03 9.39
C ASP A 303 23.24 -5.39 10.78
N TYR A 304 22.85 -4.10 10.83
CA TYR A 304 22.50 -3.41 12.08
C TYR A 304 21.36 -4.13 12.81
N CYS A 305 20.22 -4.30 12.14
CA CYS A 305 19.06 -4.93 12.78
C CYS A 305 19.34 -6.37 13.21
N THR A 306 20.06 -7.14 12.40
CA THR A 306 20.48 -8.50 12.76
C THR A 306 21.39 -8.51 13.99
N ALA A 307 22.37 -7.60 14.05
CA ALA A 307 23.31 -7.51 15.18
C ALA A 307 22.62 -7.09 16.48
N HIS A 308 21.65 -6.17 16.41
CA HIS A 308 20.98 -5.63 17.60
C HIS A 308 19.79 -6.49 18.04
N TYR A 309 19.00 -7.04 17.10
CA TYR A 309 17.73 -7.69 17.44
C TYR A 309 17.72 -9.20 17.16
N GLY A 310 18.38 -9.65 16.10
CA GLY A 310 18.44 -11.06 15.72
C GLY A 310 18.15 -11.28 14.23
N MET A 311 18.34 -12.53 13.80
CA MET A 311 18.12 -12.92 12.40
C MET A 311 16.62 -13.01 12.09
N LEU A 312 16.25 -12.60 10.88
CA LEU A 312 14.93 -12.87 10.33
C LEU A 312 14.83 -14.31 9.82
N SER A 313 13.60 -14.83 9.83
CA SER A 313 13.26 -16.09 9.19
C SER A 313 11.93 -15.95 8.45
N PHE A 314 11.96 -16.15 7.15
CA PHE A 314 10.76 -16.09 6.30
C PHE A 314 10.22 -17.49 5.95
N GLY A 315 10.74 -18.52 6.58
CA GLY A 315 10.42 -19.91 6.28
C GLY A 315 11.23 -20.48 5.11
N THR A 316 10.61 -20.81 4.00
CA THR A 316 11.34 -21.41 2.88
C THR A 316 12.10 -20.37 2.08
N GLY A 317 13.42 -20.34 2.22
CA GLY A 317 14.31 -19.64 1.29
C GLY A 317 14.96 -18.35 1.76
N ASP A 318 14.65 -17.87 2.97
CA ASP A 318 15.32 -16.73 3.65
C ASP A 318 15.80 -15.60 2.73
N THR A 319 14.92 -15.17 1.81
CA THR A 319 15.20 -14.12 0.83
C THR A 319 14.31 -12.93 1.13
N LEU A 320 14.93 -11.78 1.31
CA LEU A 320 14.27 -10.49 1.41
C LEU A 320 14.30 -9.79 0.06
N LYS A 321 13.19 -9.18 -0.35
CA LYS A 321 13.12 -8.38 -1.56
C LYS A 321 12.91 -6.91 -1.24
N LEU A 322 13.65 -6.06 -1.93
CA LEU A 322 13.34 -4.64 -2.05
C LEU A 322 12.94 -4.37 -3.49
N ILE A 323 11.77 -3.79 -3.68
CA ILE A 323 11.19 -3.63 -5.01
C ILE A 323 10.81 -2.17 -5.21
N GLN A 324 11.45 -1.53 -6.19
CA GLN A 324 10.97 -0.24 -6.68
C GLN A 324 9.59 -0.41 -7.28
N SER A 325 8.67 0.42 -6.84
CA SER A 325 7.29 0.45 -7.31
C SER A 325 6.87 1.89 -7.65
N ARG A 326 5.63 2.05 -8.06
CA ARG A 326 4.99 3.37 -8.24
C ARG A 326 3.98 3.64 -7.14
N VAL A 327 4.30 3.21 -5.95
CA VAL A 327 3.60 3.59 -4.72
C VAL A 327 3.65 5.11 -4.58
N THR A 328 2.57 5.73 -4.18
CA THR A 328 2.55 7.19 -4.03
C THR A 328 2.78 7.57 -2.57
N GLY A 329 3.92 8.22 -2.32
CA GLY A 329 4.16 8.94 -1.07
C GLY A 329 4.74 8.10 0.07
N GLY A 330 5.59 7.12 -0.22
CA GLY A 330 6.32 6.40 0.82
C GLY A 330 6.73 4.99 0.41
N GLY A 331 6.61 4.06 1.34
CA GLY A 331 6.89 2.65 1.14
C GLY A 331 5.78 1.77 1.67
N TYR A 332 5.94 0.49 1.52
CA TYR A 332 5.07 -0.52 2.09
C TYR A 332 5.86 -1.80 2.31
N ALA A 333 5.75 -2.38 3.50
CA ALA A 333 6.38 -3.64 3.82
C ALA A 333 5.37 -4.77 3.99
N ALA A 334 5.73 -5.95 3.50
CA ALA A 334 5.06 -7.20 3.81
C ALA A 334 6.11 -8.27 4.11
N ASN A 335 5.71 -9.40 4.65
CA ASN A 335 6.63 -10.45 5.04
C ASN A 335 7.53 -10.89 3.86
N GLY A 336 8.81 -10.64 3.98
CA GLY A 336 9.83 -10.95 2.97
C GLY A 336 9.92 -9.99 1.78
N ALA A 337 9.19 -8.87 1.77
CA ALA A 337 9.31 -7.87 0.72
C ALA A 337 8.99 -6.46 1.19
N SER A 338 9.75 -5.47 0.70
CA SER A 338 9.50 -4.04 0.91
C SER A 338 9.37 -3.33 -0.43
N LEU A 339 8.34 -2.51 -0.57
CA LEU A 339 8.10 -1.66 -1.74
C LEU A 339 8.59 -0.25 -1.47
N LEU A 340 9.19 0.36 -2.48
CA LEU A 340 9.78 1.69 -2.40
C LEU A 340 9.27 2.55 -3.55
N ASP A 341 8.90 3.79 -3.26
CA ASP A 341 8.44 4.71 -4.30
C ASP A 341 9.58 5.05 -5.28
N GLU A 342 9.29 4.93 -6.57
CA GLU A 342 10.20 5.35 -7.65
C GLU A 342 10.65 6.81 -7.50
N ALA A 343 9.80 7.68 -6.96
CA ALA A 343 10.11 9.09 -6.74
C ALA A 343 11.28 9.31 -5.78
N ASP A 344 11.57 8.37 -4.89
CA ASP A 344 12.68 8.44 -3.94
C ASP A 344 14.04 8.11 -4.58
N PHE A 345 14.06 7.52 -5.78
CA PHE A 345 15.30 7.08 -6.46
C PHE A 345 15.92 8.18 -7.32
N THR A 346 16.10 9.35 -6.73
CA THR A 346 16.79 10.49 -7.36
C THR A 346 18.14 10.77 -6.70
N ALA A 347 19.06 11.38 -7.42
CA ALA A 347 20.35 11.76 -6.86
C ALA A 347 20.18 12.69 -5.64
N ASP A 348 19.23 13.62 -5.72
CA ASP A 348 18.97 14.57 -4.63
C ASP A 348 18.44 13.87 -3.37
N ASN A 349 17.46 12.95 -3.51
CA ASN A 349 16.91 12.21 -2.38
C ASN A 349 17.92 11.22 -1.77
N LEU A 350 18.66 10.50 -2.60
CA LEU A 350 19.63 9.51 -2.12
C LEU A 350 20.91 10.14 -1.55
N SER A 351 21.22 11.39 -1.88
CA SER A 351 22.34 12.14 -1.29
C SER A 351 21.93 13.00 -0.11
N ASP A 352 20.63 13.23 0.07
CA ASP A 352 20.10 14.04 1.16
C ASP A 352 20.18 13.27 2.49
N THR A 353 21.08 13.73 3.37
CA THR A 353 21.23 13.12 4.69
C THR A 353 19.99 13.26 5.55
N GLY A 354 19.15 14.30 5.34
CA GLY A 354 17.84 14.47 5.97
C GLY A 354 16.83 13.40 5.58
N LYS A 355 17.11 12.64 4.52
CA LYS A 355 16.30 11.52 4.04
C LYS A 355 17.03 10.17 4.17
N GLY A 356 18.02 10.07 5.05
CA GLY A 356 18.76 8.85 5.33
C GLY A 356 19.94 8.57 4.38
N GLY A 357 20.27 9.47 3.47
CA GLY A 357 21.41 9.30 2.55
C GLY A 357 21.22 8.14 1.57
N GLY A 358 22.27 7.38 1.29
CA GLY A 358 22.31 6.36 0.23
C GLY A 358 21.23 5.29 0.27
N ALA A 359 20.65 4.98 1.45
CA ALA A 359 19.47 4.12 1.55
C ALA A 359 18.16 4.90 1.46
N GLY A 360 18.16 6.18 1.80
CA GLY A 360 16.94 6.96 2.03
C GLY A 360 16.22 6.57 3.32
N GLU A 361 15.55 7.53 3.96
CA GLU A 361 14.86 7.29 5.22
C GLU A 361 13.72 6.27 5.06
N VAL A 362 12.92 6.40 3.99
CA VAL A 362 11.82 5.48 3.70
C VAL A 362 12.34 4.07 3.46
N MET A 363 13.45 3.92 2.75
CA MET A 363 14.08 2.61 2.51
C MET A 363 14.54 1.96 3.81
N ILE A 364 15.15 2.73 4.72
CA ILE A 364 15.53 2.24 6.06
C ILE A 364 14.28 1.78 6.81
N HIS A 365 13.25 2.61 6.86
CA HIS A 365 12.00 2.36 7.55
C HIS A 365 11.32 1.08 7.05
N GLU A 366 11.13 0.92 5.74
CA GLU A 366 10.49 -0.26 5.16
C GLU A 366 11.31 -1.55 5.35
N LEU A 367 12.62 -1.45 5.42
CA LEU A 367 13.46 -2.58 5.78
C LEU A 367 13.31 -2.95 7.25
N VAL A 368 13.27 -1.98 8.14
CA VAL A 368 13.14 -2.18 9.59
C VAL A 368 11.80 -2.82 9.94
N HIS A 369 10.74 -2.58 9.18
CA HIS A 369 9.47 -3.29 9.34
C HIS A 369 9.58 -4.81 9.25
N GLN A 370 10.61 -5.35 8.61
CA GLN A 370 10.84 -6.79 8.61
C GLN A 370 11.12 -7.34 10.01
N TRP A 371 11.68 -6.52 10.91
CA TRP A 371 11.85 -6.84 12.34
C TRP A 371 10.63 -6.43 13.17
N TRP A 372 10.05 -5.25 12.92
CA TRP A 372 8.98 -4.67 13.71
C TRP A 372 7.67 -4.58 12.92
N GLY A 373 6.63 -5.20 13.46
CA GLY A 373 5.32 -5.31 12.79
C GLY A 373 5.17 -6.55 11.91
N LEU A 374 6.24 -7.02 11.25
CA LEU A 374 6.21 -8.23 10.40
C LEU A 374 7.03 -9.38 10.98
N GLY A 375 8.24 -9.12 11.43
CA GLY A 375 9.15 -10.13 11.99
C GLY A 375 8.73 -10.64 13.37
N ASN A 376 7.91 -9.87 14.06
CA ASN A 376 7.20 -10.26 15.27
C ASN A 376 5.72 -9.90 15.12
N MET A 377 4.85 -10.82 15.40
CA MET A 377 3.41 -10.55 15.37
C MET A 377 3.03 -9.55 16.45
N PHE A 378 2.25 -8.52 16.11
CA PHE A 378 1.76 -7.51 17.05
C PHE A 378 0.25 -7.60 17.20
N ASP A 379 -0.25 -7.19 18.36
CA ASP A 379 -1.68 -7.06 18.61
C ASP A 379 -2.25 -5.90 17.78
N ALA A 380 -3.40 -6.12 17.16
CA ALA A 380 -4.13 -5.11 16.39
C ALA A 380 -4.85 -4.08 17.28
N SER A 381 -4.81 -4.21 18.63
CA SER A 381 -5.31 -3.19 19.53
C SER A 381 -4.58 -1.86 19.31
N ASP A 382 -5.26 -0.76 19.58
CA ASP A 382 -4.79 0.57 19.19
C ASP A 382 -3.37 0.87 19.72
N GLU A 383 -3.15 0.73 21.01
CA GLU A 383 -1.85 1.00 21.65
C GLU A 383 -0.74 0.06 21.16
N SER A 384 -1.02 -1.23 21.08
CA SER A 384 -0.04 -2.23 20.63
C SER A 384 0.36 -2.03 19.17
N SER A 385 -0.61 -1.71 18.31
CA SER A 385 -0.39 -1.42 16.88
C SER A 385 0.48 -0.16 16.70
N LEU A 386 0.21 0.92 17.43
CA LEU A 386 1.01 2.14 17.37
C LEU A 386 2.46 1.91 17.79
N TRP A 387 2.66 1.12 18.82
CA TRP A 387 3.98 0.85 19.39
C TRP A 387 4.80 -0.12 18.50
N SER A 388 4.28 -1.28 18.18
CA SER A 388 5.05 -2.37 17.57
C SER A 388 5.30 -2.18 16.07
N ALA A 389 4.29 -1.71 15.32
CA ALA A 389 4.46 -1.53 13.89
C ALA A 389 5.33 -0.30 13.58
N GLU A 390 4.80 0.89 13.87
CA GLU A 390 5.47 2.13 13.49
C GLU A 390 6.41 2.67 14.58
N GLY A 391 6.00 2.65 15.83
CA GLY A 391 6.78 3.22 16.92
C GLY A 391 8.18 2.64 17.03
N LEU A 392 8.32 1.30 17.02
CA LEU A 392 9.62 0.62 17.01
C LEU A 392 10.37 0.80 15.70
N THR A 393 9.68 0.83 14.57
CA THR A 393 10.28 1.04 13.26
C THR A 393 10.90 2.43 13.16
N VAL A 394 10.17 3.47 13.53
CA VAL A 394 10.66 4.86 13.55
C VAL A 394 11.80 5.04 14.56
N TYR A 395 11.67 4.49 15.76
CA TYR A 395 12.75 4.50 16.75
C TYR A 395 14.02 3.81 16.22
N THR A 396 13.89 2.66 15.58
CA THR A 396 15.05 1.94 15.02
C THR A 396 15.66 2.71 13.84
N THR A 397 14.85 3.31 12.98
CA THR A 397 15.30 4.21 11.90
C THR A 397 16.13 5.36 12.48
N TYR A 398 15.62 6.02 13.52
CA TYR A 398 16.38 7.04 14.27
C TYR A 398 17.72 6.51 14.78
N ARG A 399 17.78 5.31 15.36
CA ARG A 399 19.01 4.71 15.87
C ARG A 399 20.03 4.48 14.76
N ILE A 400 19.61 3.96 13.60
CA ILE A 400 20.46 3.75 12.42
C ILE A 400 20.99 5.09 11.88
N VAL A 401 20.13 6.10 11.78
CA VAL A 401 20.52 7.45 11.33
C VAL A 401 21.45 8.13 12.34
N LYS A 402 21.22 7.93 13.64
CA LYS A 402 22.11 8.41 14.72
C LYS A 402 23.52 7.81 14.62
N GLU A 403 23.62 6.50 14.35
CA GLU A 403 24.92 5.84 14.16
C GLU A 403 25.62 6.37 12.90
N ARG A 404 24.86 6.58 11.83
CA ARG A 404 25.39 7.00 10.53
C ARG A 404 25.83 8.47 10.48
N TYR A 405 25.05 9.37 11.06
CA TYR A 405 25.23 10.82 10.94
C TYR A 405 25.53 11.53 12.26
N GLY A 406 25.50 10.81 13.36
CA GLY A 406 25.82 11.30 14.69
C GLY A 406 24.63 11.80 15.51
N PRO A 407 24.82 11.93 16.84
CA PRO A 407 23.73 12.21 17.77
C PRO A 407 23.10 13.61 17.59
N SER A 408 23.90 14.62 17.21
CA SER A 408 23.37 15.98 17.01
C SER A 408 22.42 16.03 15.81
N TYR A 409 22.77 15.32 14.75
CA TYR A 409 21.94 15.20 13.55
C TYR A 409 20.60 14.52 13.89
N ALA A 410 20.67 13.37 14.56
CA ALA A 410 19.47 12.63 14.93
C ALA A 410 18.59 13.38 15.95
N GLN A 411 19.19 14.19 16.84
CA GLN A 411 18.43 15.06 17.73
C GLN A 411 17.60 16.08 16.94
N GLU A 412 18.22 16.80 16.01
CA GLU A 412 17.57 17.85 15.22
C GLU A 412 16.50 17.32 14.26
N HIS A 413 16.80 16.20 13.59
CA HIS A 413 15.93 15.68 12.52
C HIS A 413 14.84 14.73 13.01
N TYR A 414 14.95 14.20 14.24
CA TYR A 414 13.96 13.27 14.81
C TYR A 414 13.41 13.78 16.14
N VAL A 415 14.22 13.85 17.16
CA VAL A 415 13.74 14.06 18.54
C VAL A 415 13.07 15.43 18.69
N ASP A 416 13.69 16.50 18.20
CA ASP A 416 13.14 17.86 18.28
C ASP A 416 11.83 17.99 17.48
N GLN A 417 11.75 17.32 16.34
CA GLN A 417 10.55 17.32 15.52
C GLN A 417 9.42 16.50 16.14
N TRP A 418 9.74 15.34 16.69
CA TRP A 418 8.77 14.53 17.44
C TRP A 418 8.23 15.30 18.64
N GLN A 419 9.10 15.95 19.40
CA GLN A 419 8.69 16.74 20.55
C GLN A 419 7.75 17.87 20.13
N GLN A 420 8.10 18.60 19.07
CA GLN A 420 7.24 19.67 18.56
C GLN A 420 5.87 19.14 18.10
N ALA A 421 5.82 17.99 17.42
CA ALA A 421 4.57 17.38 16.98
C ALA A 421 3.71 16.94 18.17
N VAL A 422 4.32 16.34 19.19
CA VAL A 422 3.64 15.89 20.41
C VAL A 422 3.14 17.08 21.24
N ASP A 423 3.92 18.15 21.37
CA ASP A 423 3.48 19.37 22.02
C ASP A 423 2.24 19.96 21.34
N ASN A 424 2.24 20.00 20.00
CA ASN A 424 1.09 20.44 19.21
C ASN A 424 -0.11 19.50 19.36
N TYR A 425 0.12 18.19 19.42
CA TYR A 425 -0.93 17.19 19.64
C TYR A 425 -1.68 17.45 20.96
N TYR A 426 -0.97 17.64 22.06
CA TYR A 426 -1.61 17.92 23.36
C TYR A 426 -2.24 19.32 23.44
N LEU A 427 -1.90 20.23 22.52
CA LEU A 427 -2.59 21.52 22.33
C LEU A 427 -3.80 21.43 21.43
N ASN A 428 -3.99 20.35 20.69
CA ASN A 428 -5.09 20.19 19.74
C ASN A 428 -6.44 20.24 20.46
N PHE A 429 -7.39 20.95 19.85
CA PHE A 429 -8.74 21.15 20.41
C PHE A 429 -9.46 19.81 20.65
N TYR A 430 -9.43 18.90 19.68
CA TYR A 430 -10.13 17.62 19.75
C TYR A 430 -9.48 16.64 20.73
N VAL A 431 -8.17 16.69 20.91
CA VAL A 431 -7.48 15.91 21.95
C VAL A 431 -7.91 16.37 23.35
N ARG A 432 -8.07 17.69 23.53
CA ARG A 432 -8.53 18.28 24.80
C ARG A 432 -10.03 18.16 25.05
N ASN A 433 -10.79 17.96 24.01
CA ASN A 433 -12.26 17.94 24.04
C ASN A 433 -12.80 16.79 23.17
N PRO A 434 -12.57 15.53 23.54
CA PRO A 434 -12.91 14.37 22.71
C PRO A 434 -14.40 14.27 22.37
N ASP A 435 -15.29 14.75 23.23
CA ASP A 435 -16.75 14.79 22.97
C ASP A 435 -17.11 15.59 21.71
N TYR A 436 -16.31 16.61 21.36
CA TYR A 436 -16.52 17.37 20.14
C TYR A 436 -16.07 16.62 18.90
N LEU A 437 -15.06 15.78 19.00
CA LEU A 437 -14.62 14.91 17.91
C LEU A 437 -15.72 13.86 17.60
N GLU A 438 -16.27 13.25 18.64
CA GLU A 438 -17.37 12.27 18.50
C GLU A 438 -18.67 12.88 17.92
N ALA A 439 -18.86 14.19 18.07
CA ALA A 439 -20.03 14.91 17.55
C ALA A 439 -19.90 15.30 16.05
N LEU A 440 -18.73 15.09 15.44
CA LEU A 440 -18.51 15.42 14.02
C LEU A 440 -19.15 14.37 13.09
N PRO A 441 -19.46 14.77 11.84
CA PRO A 441 -19.75 13.81 10.78
C PRO A 441 -18.63 12.76 10.65
N GLU A 442 -18.99 11.55 10.28
CA GLU A 442 -18.07 10.42 10.28
C GLU A 442 -16.81 10.66 9.42
N GLU A 443 -16.96 11.26 8.24
CA GLU A 443 -15.85 11.57 7.35
C GLU A 443 -14.85 12.54 8.00
N GLU A 444 -15.32 13.66 8.56
CA GLU A 444 -14.48 14.64 9.26
C GLU A 444 -13.83 14.03 10.51
N ARG A 445 -14.60 13.23 11.26
CA ARG A 445 -14.10 12.52 12.43
C ARG A 445 -12.97 11.56 12.08
N LEU A 446 -13.13 10.77 11.02
CA LEU A 446 -12.10 9.83 10.54
C LEU A 446 -10.84 10.55 10.07
N GLU A 447 -10.97 11.63 9.31
CA GLU A 447 -9.83 12.43 8.85
C GLU A 447 -9.01 12.99 10.04
N ILE A 448 -9.70 13.59 11.01
CA ILE A 448 -9.05 14.12 12.21
C ILE A 448 -8.44 13.00 13.05
N SER A 449 -9.16 11.90 13.28
CA SER A 449 -8.67 10.75 14.05
C SER A 449 -7.42 10.14 13.40
N ASN A 450 -7.40 9.98 12.09
CA ASN A 450 -6.23 9.50 11.36
C ASN A 450 -5.04 10.44 11.49
N SER A 451 -5.27 11.76 11.41
CA SER A 451 -4.21 12.76 11.61
C SER A 451 -3.65 12.72 13.03
N LEU A 452 -4.51 12.58 14.03
CA LEU A 452 -4.09 12.46 15.43
C LEU A 452 -3.35 11.14 15.69
N ARG A 453 -3.85 10.05 15.11
CA ARG A 453 -3.20 8.74 15.16
C ARG A 453 -1.80 8.78 14.55
N TYR A 454 -1.62 9.48 13.42
CA TYR A 454 -0.32 9.64 12.78
C TYR A 454 0.72 10.26 13.75
N VAL A 455 0.36 11.32 14.47
CA VAL A 455 1.27 11.93 15.45
C VAL A 455 1.62 10.96 16.58
N ARG A 456 0.66 10.20 17.09
CA ARG A 456 0.91 9.19 18.11
C ARG A 456 1.86 8.10 17.62
N GLN A 457 1.66 7.66 16.39
CA GLN A 457 2.34 6.53 15.78
C GLN A 457 3.80 6.86 15.43
N TYR A 458 4.02 8.03 14.81
CA TYR A 458 5.33 8.42 14.27
C TYR A 458 6.13 9.39 15.15
N CYS A 459 5.53 9.94 16.21
CA CYS A 459 6.19 10.91 17.07
C CYS A 459 6.08 10.56 18.57
N GLU A 460 4.87 10.32 19.08
CA GLU A 460 4.66 10.04 20.50
C GLU A 460 5.31 8.71 20.92
N MET A 461 5.01 7.62 20.18
CA MET A 461 5.55 6.31 20.52
C MET A 461 7.07 6.22 20.41
N PRO A 462 7.74 6.73 19.37
CA PRO A 462 9.20 6.79 19.34
C PRO A 462 9.80 7.57 20.51
N LEU A 463 9.19 8.68 20.93
CA LEU A 463 9.64 9.43 22.13
C LEU A 463 9.46 8.62 23.40
N LYS A 464 8.36 7.90 23.57
CA LYS A 464 8.15 7.00 24.72
C LYS A 464 9.19 5.88 24.75
N ILE A 465 9.52 5.29 23.60
CA ILE A 465 10.57 4.27 23.50
C ILE A 465 11.94 4.87 23.85
N LEU A 466 12.24 6.07 23.35
CA LEU A 466 13.48 6.79 23.70
C LEU A 466 13.56 7.13 25.19
N LYS A 467 12.45 7.53 25.79
CA LYS A 467 12.36 7.75 27.23
C LYS A 467 12.56 6.45 28.02
N ALA A 468 11.95 5.35 27.56
CA ALA A 468 12.19 4.03 28.14
C ALA A 468 13.67 3.63 28.05
N GLU A 469 14.33 3.85 26.90
CA GLU A 469 15.77 3.61 26.74
C GLU A 469 16.59 4.32 27.81
N GLN A 470 16.29 5.59 28.07
CA GLN A 470 16.99 6.38 29.10
C GLN A 470 16.76 5.79 30.51
N LEU A 471 15.52 5.40 30.82
CA LEU A 471 15.14 4.86 32.12
C LEU A 471 15.73 3.47 32.38
N VAL A 472 15.84 2.60 31.37
CA VAL A 472 16.44 1.27 31.54
C VAL A 472 17.96 1.27 31.53
N GLY A 473 18.61 2.40 31.26
CA GLY A 473 20.07 2.56 31.36
C GLY A 473 20.78 2.68 30.00
N GLY A 474 20.06 3.09 28.96
CA GLY A 474 20.59 3.46 27.65
C GLY A 474 20.49 2.36 26.59
N GLU A 475 21.12 2.64 25.46
CA GLU A 475 21.00 1.87 24.20
C GLU A 475 21.27 0.38 24.38
N GLU A 476 22.38 0.00 25.01
CA GLU A 476 22.73 -1.42 25.20
C GLU A 476 21.70 -2.19 26.06
N ALA A 477 21.09 -1.52 27.03
CA ALA A 477 20.05 -2.11 27.86
C ALA A 477 18.76 -2.29 27.05
N MET A 478 18.38 -1.28 26.28
CA MET A 478 17.22 -1.34 25.39
C MET A 478 17.40 -2.41 24.30
N ASP A 479 18.58 -2.52 23.68
CA ASP A 479 18.86 -3.56 22.68
C ASP A 479 18.70 -4.97 23.27
N ARG A 480 19.13 -5.21 24.49
CA ARG A 480 18.90 -6.50 25.18
C ARG A 480 17.41 -6.79 25.37
N ILE A 481 16.63 -5.78 25.75
CA ILE A 481 15.18 -5.91 25.93
C ILE A 481 14.51 -6.21 24.58
N LEU A 482 14.77 -5.40 23.56
CA LEU A 482 14.17 -5.57 22.24
C LEU A 482 14.57 -6.89 21.58
N ARG A 483 15.83 -7.32 21.73
CA ARG A 483 16.28 -8.65 21.31
C ARG A 483 15.52 -9.77 22.01
N GLY A 484 15.27 -9.63 23.29
CA GLY A 484 14.47 -10.59 24.06
C GLY A 484 13.03 -10.68 23.56
N LEU A 485 12.42 -9.54 23.27
CA LEU A 485 11.07 -9.47 22.71
C LEU A 485 11.00 -10.05 21.28
N PHE A 486 11.96 -9.72 20.43
CA PHE A 486 12.01 -10.22 19.06
C PHE A 486 12.19 -11.75 18.99
N ASN A 487 13.05 -12.32 19.84
CA ASN A 487 13.37 -13.76 19.87
C ASN A 487 12.56 -14.53 20.91
N ARG A 488 11.47 -13.96 21.43
CA ARG A 488 10.65 -14.62 22.44
C ARG A 488 9.99 -15.88 21.87
N GLU A 489 9.76 -16.84 22.71
CA GLU A 489 8.91 -17.99 22.38
C GLU A 489 7.45 -17.52 22.26
N LEU A 490 6.82 -17.84 21.12
CA LEU A 490 5.45 -17.41 20.86
C LEU A 490 4.46 -18.32 21.58
N ASP A 491 3.49 -17.73 22.27
CA ASP A 491 2.33 -18.46 22.79
C ASP A 491 1.47 -18.93 21.59
N PRO A 492 1.23 -20.23 21.39
CA PRO A 492 0.42 -20.72 20.28
C PRO A 492 -1.02 -20.20 20.28
N MET A 493 -1.54 -19.86 21.45
CA MET A 493 -2.92 -19.36 21.60
C MET A 493 -3.01 -17.84 21.39
N TYR A 494 -1.94 -17.10 21.69
CA TYR A 494 -1.86 -15.66 21.52
C TYR A 494 -0.43 -15.24 21.14
N PRO A 495 -0.04 -15.41 19.89
CA PRO A 495 1.34 -15.18 19.45
C PRO A 495 1.71 -13.70 19.31
N TYR A 496 0.80 -12.79 19.63
CA TYR A 496 1.00 -11.36 19.40
C TYR A 496 1.86 -10.72 20.47
N LEU A 497 2.65 -9.73 20.06
CA LEU A 497 3.45 -8.88 20.93
C LEU A 497 2.63 -7.63 21.29
N THR A 498 2.40 -7.42 22.58
CA THR A 498 1.61 -6.30 23.08
C THR A 498 2.47 -5.17 23.61
N TYR A 499 1.91 -3.97 23.68
CA TYR A 499 2.59 -2.84 24.34
C TYR A 499 2.84 -3.13 25.82
N GLN A 500 1.98 -3.90 26.48
CA GLN A 500 2.18 -4.31 27.86
C GLN A 500 3.38 -5.26 28.02
N ASP A 501 3.68 -6.09 27.02
CA ASP A 501 4.88 -6.94 27.02
C ASP A 501 6.15 -6.09 27.02
N PHE A 502 6.16 -4.98 26.25
CA PHE A 502 7.24 -4.03 26.25
C PHE A 502 7.43 -3.34 27.62
N LEU A 503 6.35 -2.83 28.19
CA LEU A 503 6.38 -2.20 29.51
C LEU A 503 6.92 -3.17 30.58
N ASN A 504 6.42 -4.40 30.57
CA ASN A 504 6.85 -5.46 31.49
C ASN A 504 8.34 -5.81 31.30
N ALA A 505 8.81 -5.90 30.06
CA ALA A 505 10.21 -6.20 29.75
C ALA A 505 11.16 -5.06 30.17
N CYS A 506 10.68 -3.82 30.13
CA CYS A 506 11.40 -2.66 30.63
C CYS A 506 11.32 -2.51 32.17
N GLY A 507 10.36 -3.16 32.83
CA GLY A 507 10.04 -2.95 34.23
C GLY A 507 9.44 -1.55 34.49
N LEU A 508 8.73 -1.01 33.50
CA LEU A 508 8.16 0.34 33.52
C LEU A 508 6.63 0.28 33.42
N THR A 509 6.00 1.40 33.74
CA THR A 509 4.58 1.63 33.60
C THR A 509 4.32 2.71 32.54
N GLU A 510 3.09 2.82 32.07
CA GLU A 510 2.69 3.91 31.16
C GLU A 510 2.91 5.31 31.81
N GLU A 511 2.74 5.42 33.12
CA GLU A 511 2.98 6.66 33.88
C GLU A 511 4.44 7.09 33.82
N ASP A 512 5.39 6.14 33.85
CA ASP A 512 6.82 6.42 33.72
C ASP A 512 7.17 6.99 32.34
N LEU A 513 6.39 6.63 31.32
CA LEU A 513 6.57 7.05 29.93
C LEU A 513 5.75 8.29 29.54
N ASN A 514 4.99 8.86 30.47
CA ASN A 514 4.23 10.08 30.20
C ASN A 514 5.15 11.22 29.73
N LEU A 515 4.81 11.82 28.59
CA LEU A 515 5.57 12.91 27.95
C LEU A 515 5.07 14.32 28.36
N ALA A 516 3.97 14.39 29.12
CA ALA A 516 3.37 15.65 29.57
C ALA A 516 4.13 16.27 30.76
#